data_4dc9ca8b7572249a0877a996785abb63
#
_entry.id   4dc9ca8b7572249a0877a996785abb63
#
_cell.length_a   1.000
_cell.length_b   1.000
_cell.length_c   1.000
_cell.angle_alpha   90.00
_cell.angle_beta   90.00
_cell.angle_gamma   90.00
#
_symmetry.space_group_name_H-M   'P 1'
#
loop_
_entity.id
_entity.type
_entity.pdbx_description
1 polymer ?
#
loop_
_entity_poly.entity_id
_entity_poly.type
_entity_poly.pdbx_seq_one_letter_code
_entity_poly.pdbx_strand_id
1 'polypeptide(L)'
;MAQTDSTLLDAEFLAQHTSGLEEFDGWVHGLGWSEIEETSGLPRSDLESVARIYATAKRVIGVYGMGLTQHVHGAKSIGMLINLLLMRGNLGRPGAGICPVRGHSNVQGQRTVGISEKPELVPLDTLARQFGFEPPRDTGMTTIEVVQGLLDGRVKAFLSLGGNFARAIPDQGRADPVWSGLALNVQIATRLNRSHTLVGDGAWLLPCLVRGEEDHQSGGPQAVTIEDSLSHIHGSIGRRPPAADTLLSELAIIAGIAKAALPPNPAVHWDKWVGDYGLVRDLIADTYPELFTGFNDRMFQPGGFYKGNPVRDRVWKTTSGKAGFTTPASLSALDNVPGSGVCSLITLRSNDQFNTTTYGFRDRLRGLEGNRNIVLMAPAGIAAAGLRAGQKVALRSTHADGYTRRLGGLTLTPYDLPDGCVGAYYPEANVLVPLGLHDLDSKTPAYKGSPVRVVPDPN
;
A
#
# COMPACT_ATOMS: atom_id res chain seq x y z
N MET A 1 28.61 10.94 2.28
CA MET A 1 29.36 9.67 2.20
C MET A 1 30.21 9.63 0.93
N ALA A 2 29.64 9.53 -0.24
CA ALA A 2 30.42 9.47 -1.48
C ALA A 2 31.31 10.69 -1.71
N GLN A 3 30.90 11.87 -1.29
CA GLN A 3 31.66 13.12 -1.41
C GLN A 3 32.93 13.20 -0.49
N THR A 4 33.01 12.38 0.55
CA THR A 4 34.04 12.53 1.57
C THR A 4 35.03 11.37 1.63
N ASP A 5 34.63 10.17 1.25
CA ASP A 5 35.48 8.98 1.33
C ASP A 5 34.95 7.83 0.47
N SER A 6 35.53 7.62 -0.70
CA SER A 6 35.17 6.53 -1.61
C SER A 6 35.46 5.13 -1.04
N THR A 7 36.30 5.02 -0.01
CA THR A 7 36.61 3.74 0.66
C THR A 7 35.44 3.19 1.44
N LEU A 8 34.40 4.00 1.69
CA LEU A 8 33.15 3.59 2.34
C LEU A 8 32.20 2.85 1.40
N LEU A 9 32.45 2.88 0.10
CA LEU A 9 31.64 2.18 -0.91
C LEU A 9 32.12 0.74 -1.08
N ASP A 10 31.20 -0.17 -1.40
CA ASP A 10 31.53 -1.54 -1.79
C ASP A 10 31.85 -1.59 -3.29
N ALA A 11 33.09 -1.22 -3.66
CA ALA A 11 33.50 -1.06 -5.04
C ALA A 11 33.35 -2.37 -5.86
N GLU A 12 33.60 -3.52 -5.27
CA GLU A 12 33.45 -4.81 -5.93
C GLU A 12 31.98 -5.11 -6.25
N PHE A 13 31.09 -4.96 -5.26
CA PHE A 13 29.67 -5.14 -5.45
C PHE A 13 29.11 -4.17 -6.52
N LEU A 14 29.51 -2.90 -6.45
CA LEU A 14 29.07 -1.88 -7.40
C LEU A 14 29.45 -2.23 -8.83
N ALA A 15 30.68 -2.64 -9.06
CA ALA A 15 31.18 -3.03 -10.40
C ALA A 15 30.45 -4.25 -10.95
N GLN A 16 30.25 -5.27 -10.12
CA GLN A 16 29.67 -6.56 -10.57
C GLN A 16 28.15 -6.51 -10.69
N HIS A 17 27.45 -5.82 -9.78
CA HIS A 17 26.00 -6.00 -9.59
C HIS A 17 25.16 -4.76 -9.90
N THR A 18 25.77 -3.60 -10.20
CA THR A 18 25.00 -2.36 -10.39
C THR A 18 25.21 -1.70 -11.75
N SER A 19 24.26 -0.85 -12.13
CA SER A 19 24.31 0.03 -13.30
C SER A 19 23.75 1.41 -12.95
N GLY A 20 24.18 2.45 -13.68
CA GLY A 20 23.73 3.84 -13.47
C GLY A 20 24.40 4.57 -12.30
N LEU A 21 25.47 4.01 -11.71
CA LEU A 21 26.19 4.65 -10.61
C LEU A 21 26.79 5.99 -11.01
N GLU A 22 27.39 6.08 -12.19
CA GLU A 22 28.06 7.30 -12.66
C GLU A 22 27.07 8.48 -12.79
N GLU A 23 25.92 8.23 -13.39
CA GLU A 23 24.84 9.22 -13.49
C GLU A 23 24.34 9.66 -12.12
N PHE A 24 24.10 8.71 -11.22
CA PHE A 24 23.66 8.99 -9.86
C PHE A 24 24.71 9.77 -9.07
N ASP A 25 25.97 9.40 -9.17
CA ASP A 25 27.10 10.07 -8.50
C ASP A 25 27.25 11.51 -8.99
N GLY A 26 27.19 11.73 -10.30
CA GLY A 26 27.19 13.06 -10.89
C GLY A 26 26.03 13.93 -10.39
N TRP A 27 24.83 13.35 -10.28
CA TRP A 27 23.66 14.04 -9.75
C TRP A 27 23.86 14.42 -8.27
N VAL A 28 24.33 13.50 -7.42
CA VAL A 28 24.59 13.75 -5.99
C VAL A 28 25.63 14.85 -5.79
N HIS A 29 26.72 14.85 -6.58
CA HIS A 29 27.76 15.87 -6.50
C HIS A 29 27.32 17.23 -7.02
N GLY A 30 26.31 17.28 -7.88
CA GLY A 30 25.68 18.51 -8.35
C GLY A 30 24.80 19.22 -7.33
N LEU A 31 24.40 18.56 -6.24
CA LEU A 31 23.53 19.12 -5.20
C LEU A 31 24.29 20.01 -4.23
N GLY A 32 23.76 21.21 -3.96
CA GLY A 32 24.23 22.09 -2.92
C GLY A 32 23.70 21.71 -1.53
N TRP A 33 24.54 21.82 -0.49
CA TRP A 33 24.09 21.58 0.88
C TRP A 33 22.95 22.49 1.30
N SER A 34 22.95 23.76 0.88
CA SER A 34 21.87 24.71 1.16
C SER A 34 20.52 24.20 0.62
N GLU A 35 20.52 23.66 -0.60
CA GLU A 35 19.30 23.08 -1.21
C GLU A 35 18.82 21.84 -0.44
N ILE A 36 19.76 20.99 -0.01
CA ILE A 36 19.45 19.79 0.77
C ILE A 36 18.83 20.17 2.11
N GLU A 37 19.43 21.13 2.84
CA GLU A 37 18.94 21.59 4.15
C GLU A 37 17.56 22.27 4.02
N GLU A 38 17.39 23.13 3.04
CA GLU A 38 16.12 23.81 2.78
C GLU A 38 14.99 22.85 2.42
N THR A 39 15.28 21.87 1.54
CA THR A 39 14.29 20.91 1.07
C THR A 39 13.94 19.88 2.14
N SER A 40 14.91 19.37 2.88
CA SER A 40 14.71 18.36 3.91
C SER A 40 14.24 18.92 5.26
N GLY A 41 14.49 20.19 5.53
CA GLY A 41 14.31 20.80 6.85
C GLY A 41 15.28 20.27 7.91
N LEU A 42 16.35 19.56 7.51
CA LEU A 42 17.33 18.96 8.42
C LEU A 42 18.69 19.63 8.26
N PRO A 43 19.36 19.99 9.36
CA PRO A 43 20.68 20.58 9.28
C PRO A 43 21.71 19.56 8.79
N ARG A 44 22.70 20.03 8.07
CA ARG A 44 23.82 19.23 7.53
C ARG A 44 24.48 18.35 8.59
N SER A 45 24.68 18.88 9.81
CA SER A 45 25.29 18.15 10.93
C SER A 45 24.57 16.85 11.27
N ASP A 46 23.23 16.86 11.21
CA ASP A 46 22.40 15.69 11.53
C ASP A 46 22.48 14.67 10.40
N LEU A 47 22.40 15.13 9.16
CA LEU A 47 22.56 14.27 7.97
C LEU A 47 23.94 13.60 7.95
N GLU A 48 25.02 14.34 8.24
CA GLU A 48 26.38 13.78 8.36
C GLU A 48 26.50 12.81 9.53
N SER A 49 25.81 13.06 10.64
CA SER A 49 25.81 12.15 11.80
C SER A 49 25.18 10.80 11.44
N VAL A 50 24.01 10.82 10.79
CA VAL A 50 23.35 9.60 10.30
C VAL A 50 24.21 8.89 9.24
N ALA A 51 24.83 9.65 8.34
CA ALA A 51 25.72 9.09 7.33
C ALA A 51 26.93 8.38 7.96
N ARG A 52 27.51 8.90 9.03
CA ARG A 52 28.61 8.24 9.79
C ARG A 52 28.15 6.93 10.43
N ILE A 53 26.97 6.91 11.05
CA ILE A 53 26.40 5.67 11.62
C ILE A 53 26.23 4.63 10.52
N TYR A 54 25.66 5.02 9.39
CA TYR A 54 25.47 4.12 8.24
C TYR A 54 26.81 3.63 7.70
N ALA A 55 27.82 4.50 7.57
CA ALA A 55 29.15 4.19 7.06
C ALA A 55 29.91 3.16 7.91
N THR A 56 29.71 3.18 9.23
CA THR A 56 30.37 2.24 10.17
C THR A 56 29.60 0.93 10.33
N ALA A 57 28.31 0.89 9.98
CA ALA A 57 27.49 -0.31 10.09
C ALA A 57 27.95 -1.38 9.09
N LYS A 58 28.18 -2.61 9.57
CA LYS A 58 28.58 -3.74 8.72
C LYS A 58 27.45 -4.30 7.89
N ARG A 59 26.21 -4.24 8.39
CA ARG A 59 24.99 -4.76 7.77
C ARG A 59 23.84 -3.83 8.09
N VAL A 60 23.03 -3.50 7.10
CA VAL A 60 21.91 -2.60 7.25
C VAL A 60 20.66 -3.20 6.60
N ILE A 61 19.53 -3.12 7.28
CA ILE A 61 18.22 -3.41 6.73
C ILE A 61 17.46 -2.11 6.62
N GLY A 62 17.07 -1.74 5.39
CA GLY A 62 16.19 -0.62 5.12
C GLY A 62 14.75 -1.04 5.37
N VAL A 63 14.08 -0.51 6.38
CA VAL A 63 12.68 -0.81 6.70
C VAL A 63 11.81 0.37 6.30
N TYR A 64 10.77 0.12 5.51
CA TYR A 64 9.86 1.18 5.08
C TYR A 64 8.40 0.72 5.04
N GLY A 65 7.49 1.67 5.08
CA GLY A 65 6.06 1.44 4.97
C GLY A 65 5.36 2.58 4.23
N MET A 66 4.08 2.75 4.47
CA MET A 66 3.23 3.73 3.78
C MET A 66 3.62 5.19 4.06
N GLY A 67 4.44 5.46 5.06
CA GLY A 67 5.02 6.78 5.28
C GLY A 67 5.84 7.28 4.08
N LEU A 68 6.55 6.38 3.39
CA LEU A 68 7.30 6.71 2.17
C LEU A 68 6.49 6.54 0.89
N THR A 69 5.65 5.48 0.80
CA THR A 69 4.99 5.15 -0.47
C THR A 69 3.78 6.00 -0.81
N GLN A 70 3.16 6.69 0.15
CA GLN A 70 1.95 7.49 -0.07
C GLN A 70 2.26 8.98 -0.32
N HIS A 71 3.26 9.25 -1.14
CA HIS A 71 3.67 10.56 -1.65
C HIS A 71 3.66 10.57 -3.17
N VAL A 72 3.66 11.74 -3.78
CA VAL A 72 3.68 11.90 -5.25
C VAL A 72 4.92 11.25 -5.88
N HIS A 73 6.05 11.23 -5.16
CA HIS A 73 7.29 10.59 -5.59
C HIS A 73 7.68 9.40 -4.69
N GLY A 74 6.70 8.68 -4.16
CA GLY A 74 6.93 7.55 -3.25
C GLY A 74 7.82 6.46 -3.82
N ALA A 75 7.64 6.10 -5.10
CA ALA A 75 8.48 5.12 -5.78
C ALA A 75 9.94 5.59 -5.89
N LYS A 76 10.17 6.87 -6.22
CA LYS A 76 11.52 7.45 -6.27
C LYS A 76 12.19 7.48 -4.88
N SER A 77 11.44 7.80 -3.84
CA SER A 77 11.94 7.77 -2.45
C SER A 77 12.39 6.37 -2.03
N ILE A 78 11.67 5.32 -2.44
CA ILE A 78 12.10 3.93 -2.22
C ILE A 78 13.35 3.62 -3.06
N GLY A 79 13.42 4.09 -4.30
CA GLY A 79 14.61 3.99 -5.14
C GLY A 79 15.84 4.59 -4.46
N MET A 80 15.70 5.76 -3.82
CA MET A 80 16.80 6.40 -3.07
C MET A 80 17.23 5.58 -1.85
N LEU A 81 16.29 4.95 -1.13
CA LEU A 81 16.62 4.02 -0.05
C LEU A 81 17.39 2.79 -0.59
N ILE A 82 16.99 2.28 -1.75
CA ILE A 82 17.69 1.18 -2.42
C ILE A 82 19.08 1.63 -2.86
N ASN A 83 19.24 2.81 -3.44
CA ASN A 83 20.54 3.37 -3.79
C ASN A 83 21.52 3.37 -2.59
N LEU A 84 21.03 3.82 -1.43
CA LEU A 84 21.82 3.81 -0.20
C LEU A 84 22.28 2.39 0.16
N LEU A 85 21.41 1.38 0.03
CA LEU A 85 21.73 -0.01 0.30
C LEU A 85 22.72 -0.58 -0.74
N LEU A 86 22.56 -0.23 -2.02
CA LEU A 86 23.46 -0.65 -3.11
C LEU A 86 24.88 -0.13 -2.90
N MET A 87 25.04 1.14 -2.50
CA MET A 87 26.36 1.76 -2.30
C MET A 87 27.29 0.96 -1.37
N ARG A 88 26.74 0.16 -0.46
CA ARG A 88 27.50 -0.65 0.49
C ARG A 88 27.23 -2.15 0.41
N GLY A 89 26.73 -2.63 -0.72
CA GLY A 89 26.48 -4.05 -0.96
C GLY A 89 25.49 -4.68 0.05
N ASN A 90 24.53 -3.90 0.57
CA ASN A 90 23.55 -4.38 1.55
C ASN A 90 22.34 -5.12 0.92
N LEU A 91 22.40 -5.46 -0.36
CA LEU A 91 21.42 -6.33 -1.01
C LEU A 91 22.07 -7.67 -1.37
N GLY A 92 21.33 -8.77 -1.14
CA GLY A 92 21.86 -10.13 -1.36
C GLY A 92 23.00 -10.51 -0.40
N ARG A 93 22.96 -10.00 0.84
CA ARG A 93 23.94 -10.23 1.88
C ARG A 93 23.25 -10.69 3.16
N PRO A 94 23.69 -11.77 3.84
CA PRO A 94 23.08 -12.22 5.08
C PRO A 94 23.04 -11.13 6.16
N GLY A 95 21.83 -10.89 6.71
CA GLY A 95 21.58 -9.88 7.75
C GLY A 95 21.52 -8.44 7.24
N ALA A 96 21.39 -8.24 5.93
CA ALA A 96 21.18 -6.94 5.30
C ALA A 96 20.09 -7.03 4.23
N GLY A 97 19.54 -5.93 3.77
CA GLY A 97 18.53 -5.90 2.72
C GLY A 97 17.48 -4.82 2.88
N ILE A 98 16.35 -5.02 2.23
CA ILE A 98 15.20 -4.13 2.31
C ILE A 98 13.97 -4.90 2.79
N CYS A 99 13.20 -4.31 3.71
CA CYS A 99 12.01 -4.90 4.29
C CYS A 99 10.81 -3.96 4.14
N PRO A 100 9.93 -4.18 3.17
CA PRO A 100 8.65 -3.47 3.09
C PRO A 100 7.71 -3.97 4.19
N VAL A 101 7.25 -3.08 5.06
CA VAL A 101 6.24 -3.41 6.08
C VAL A 101 4.87 -3.46 5.43
N ARG A 102 4.28 -4.66 5.37
CA ARG A 102 2.95 -4.90 4.80
C ARG A 102 1.88 -4.75 5.88
N GLY A 103 0.80 -4.01 5.57
CA GLY A 103 -0.30 -3.80 6.50
C GLY A 103 -1.31 -4.96 6.52
N HIS A 104 -1.66 -5.48 5.37
CA HIS A 104 -2.65 -6.55 5.21
C HIS A 104 -1.98 -7.91 5.07
N SER A 105 -2.61 -8.92 5.66
CA SER A 105 -2.23 -10.32 5.42
C SER A 105 -2.36 -10.66 3.94
N ASN A 106 -1.37 -11.35 3.40
CA ASN A 106 -1.35 -11.88 2.04
C ASN A 106 -1.44 -10.88 0.89
N VAL A 107 -1.26 -9.58 1.14
CA VAL A 107 -1.21 -8.58 0.04
C VAL A 107 -0.07 -8.88 -0.94
N GLN A 108 1.01 -9.47 -0.46
CA GLN A 108 2.13 -9.91 -1.29
C GLN A 108 1.80 -11.22 -2.01
N GLY A 109 1.22 -12.20 -1.33
CA GLY A 109 0.89 -13.50 -1.90
C GLY A 109 -0.14 -13.42 -3.03
N GLN A 110 -1.09 -12.51 -2.96
CA GLN A 110 -2.01 -12.24 -4.07
C GLN A 110 -1.24 -11.86 -5.34
N ARG A 111 -0.29 -10.93 -5.25
CA ARG A 111 0.55 -10.51 -6.38
C ARG A 111 1.42 -11.67 -6.89
N THR A 112 1.98 -12.45 -6.00
CA THR A 112 2.83 -13.60 -6.36
C THR A 112 2.08 -14.64 -7.20
N VAL A 113 0.80 -14.85 -6.96
CA VAL A 113 -0.03 -15.82 -7.71
C VAL A 113 -0.82 -15.18 -8.87
N GLY A 114 -0.49 -13.95 -9.25
CA GLY A 114 -1.01 -13.35 -10.47
C GLY A 114 -2.23 -12.45 -10.30
N ILE A 115 -2.63 -12.07 -9.07
CA ILE A 115 -3.64 -11.01 -8.87
C ILE A 115 -2.97 -9.66 -9.10
N SER A 116 -2.93 -9.23 -10.33
CA SER A 116 -2.24 -8.00 -10.78
C SER A 116 -2.99 -7.34 -11.93
N GLU A 117 -2.99 -6.02 -11.95
CA GLU A 117 -3.42 -5.20 -13.09
C GLU A 117 -2.39 -5.17 -14.22
N LYS A 118 -1.19 -5.73 -14.00
CA LYS A 118 -0.06 -5.73 -14.93
C LYS A 118 0.10 -7.12 -15.56
N PRO A 119 -0.35 -7.33 -16.79
CA PRO A 119 -0.31 -8.65 -17.44
C PRO A 119 1.11 -9.21 -17.60
N GLU A 120 2.12 -8.35 -17.72
CA GLU A 120 3.53 -8.76 -17.82
C GLU A 120 4.08 -9.43 -16.54
N LEU A 121 3.38 -9.31 -15.42
CA LEU A 121 3.73 -9.95 -14.15
C LEU A 121 3.03 -11.31 -13.94
N VAL A 122 2.20 -11.74 -14.90
CA VAL A 122 1.37 -12.96 -14.81
C VAL A 122 1.75 -13.90 -15.92
N PRO A 123 1.93 -15.22 -15.68
CA PRO A 123 2.27 -16.19 -16.71
C PRO A 123 1.04 -16.57 -17.56
N LEU A 124 0.49 -15.61 -18.31
CA LEU A 124 -0.77 -15.74 -19.04
C LEU A 124 -0.79 -16.93 -20.01
N ASP A 125 0.31 -17.19 -20.72
CA ASP A 125 0.40 -18.33 -21.65
C ASP A 125 0.34 -19.68 -20.92
N THR A 126 0.89 -19.76 -19.71
CA THR A 126 0.78 -20.95 -18.88
C THR A 126 -0.65 -21.16 -18.41
N LEU A 127 -1.32 -20.10 -17.94
CA LEU A 127 -2.72 -20.14 -17.53
C LEU A 127 -3.64 -20.49 -18.71
N ALA A 128 -3.39 -19.94 -19.90
CA ALA A 128 -4.13 -20.27 -21.11
C ALA A 128 -4.07 -21.76 -21.44
N ARG A 129 -2.88 -22.35 -21.40
CA ARG A 129 -2.69 -23.80 -21.63
C ARG A 129 -3.29 -24.65 -20.53
N GLN A 130 -3.13 -24.24 -19.25
CA GLN A 130 -3.57 -25.00 -18.08
C GLN A 130 -5.10 -25.07 -17.99
N PHE A 131 -5.79 -23.99 -18.34
CA PHE A 131 -7.22 -23.85 -18.13
C PHE A 131 -8.04 -23.72 -19.44
N GLY A 132 -7.40 -23.76 -20.60
CA GLY A 132 -8.10 -23.78 -21.89
C GLY A 132 -8.92 -22.51 -22.17
N PHE A 133 -8.41 -21.32 -21.85
CA PHE A 133 -9.06 -20.06 -22.17
C PHE A 133 -8.04 -19.03 -22.65
N GLU A 134 -8.50 -17.95 -23.32
CA GLU A 134 -7.63 -16.82 -23.66
C GLU A 134 -7.74 -15.76 -22.57
N PRO A 135 -6.68 -15.52 -21.79
CA PRO A 135 -6.67 -14.51 -20.75
C PRO A 135 -6.59 -13.10 -21.36
N PRO A 136 -7.18 -12.08 -20.70
CA PRO A 136 -7.01 -10.70 -21.14
C PRO A 136 -5.53 -10.29 -21.01
N ARG A 137 -5.05 -9.58 -22.04
CA ARG A 137 -3.64 -9.14 -22.14
C ARG A 137 -3.46 -7.63 -22.01
N ASP A 138 -4.57 -6.90 -21.95
CA ASP A 138 -4.55 -5.46 -21.71
C ASP A 138 -4.25 -5.16 -20.25
N THR A 139 -3.56 -4.05 -19.99
CA THR A 139 -3.31 -3.56 -18.63
C THR A 139 -4.64 -3.23 -17.94
N GLY A 140 -4.83 -3.75 -16.73
CA GLY A 140 -5.97 -3.45 -15.89
C GLY A 140 -5.90 -2.05 -15.28
N MET A 141 -6.93 -1.67 -14.52
CA MET A 141 -7.03 -0.36 -13.88
C MET A 141 -6.34 -0.35 -12.51
N THR A 142 -5.53 0.67 -12.27
CA THR A 142 -5.05 1.03 -10.93
C THR A 142 -6.18 1.62 -10.08
N THR A 143 -5.96 1.78 -8.77
CA THR A 143 -6.96 2.39 -7.88
C THR A 143 -7.41 3.78 -8.37
N ILE A 144 -6.49 4.61 -8.85
CA ILE A 144 -6.79 5.94 -9.39
C ILE A 144 -7.69 5.83 -10.63
N GLU A 145 -7.37 4.93 -11.53
CA GLU A 145 -8.12 4.71 -12.77
C GLU A 145 -9.50 4.11 -12.52
N VAL A 146 -9.64 3.21 -11.51
CA VAL A 146 -10.95 2.71 -11.06
C VAL A 146 -11.81 3.86 -10.54
N VAL A 147 -11.26 4.74 -9.69
CA VAL A 147 -12.03 5.90 -9.18
C VAL A 147 -12.39 6.86 -10.32
N GLN A 148 -11.48 7.13 -11.24
CA GLN A 148 -11.78 7.93 -12.43
C GLN A 148 -12.85 7.24 -13.29
N GLY A 149 -12.76 5.93 -13.49
CA GLY A 149 -13.75 5.13 -14.23
C GLY A 149 -15.14 5.11 -13.58
N LEU A 150 -15.22 5.20 -12.24
CA LEU A 150 -16.46 5.42 -11.53
C LEU A 150 -17.04 6.81 -11.85
N LEU A 151 -16.22 7.84 -11.74
CA LEU A 151 -16.63 9.23 -11.94
C LEU A 151 -17.11 9.52 -13.38
N ASP A 152 -16.51 8.91 -14.38
CA ASP A 152 -16.86 9.08 -15.80
C ASP A 152 -17.83 8.00 -16.31
N GLY A 153 -18.26 7.10 -15.44
CA GLY A 153 -19.25 6.05 -15.74
C GLY A 153 -18.74 4.92 -16.62
N ARG A 154 -17.43 4.74 -16.82
CA ARG A 154 -16.85 3.57 -17.52
C ARG A 154 -16.94 2.29 -16.69
N VAL A 155 -16.77 2.39 -15.35
CA VAL A 155 -16.99 1.28 -14.43
C VAL A 155 -18.48 1.12 -14.20
N LYS A 156 -19.06 -0.01 -14.63
CA LYS A 156 -20.49 -0.34 -14.52
C LYS A 156 -20.77 -1.34 -13.42
N ALA A 157 -19.81 -2.20 -13.10
CA ALA A 157 -19.92 -3.21 -12.06
C ALA A 157 -18.69 -3.15 -11.14
N PHE A 158 -18.93 -3.37 -9.85
CA PHE A 158 -17.87 -3.39 -8.85
C PHE A 158 -18.04 -4.61 -7.94
N LEU A 159 -17.03 -5.48 -7.91
CA LEU A 159 -16.95 -6.62 -7.01
C LEU A 159 -15.86 -6.37 -5.99
N SER A 160 -16.21 -6.30 -4.73
CA SER A 160 -15.26 -6.07 -3.62
C SER A 160 -15.12 -7.34 -2.78
N LEU A 161 -13.90 -7.86 -2.69
CA LEU A 161 -13.55 -8.94 -1.79
C LEU A 161 -12.88 -8.34 -0.55
N GLY A 162 -13.66 -8.14 0.50
CA GLY A 162 -13.24 -7.46 1.73
C GLY A 162 -13.04 -5.95 1.55
N GLY A 163 -12.48 -5.32 2.57
CA GLY A 163 -12.11 -3.92 2.55
C GLY A 163 -13.26 -2.93 2.80
N ASN A 164 -12.93 -1.65 2.65
CA ASN A 164 -13.84 -0.50 2.75
C ASN A 164 -13.41 0.50 1.67
N PHE A 165 -13.58 0.10 0.41
CA PHE A 165 -12.99 0.79 -0.73
C PHE A 165 -13.42 2.25 -0.81
N ALA A 166 -14.72 2.54 -0.66
CA ALA A 166 -15.23 3.90 -0.73
C ALA A 166 -14.66 4.84 0.36
N ARG A 167 -14.12 4.31 1.46
CA ARG A 167 -13.41 5.12 2.48
C ARG A 167 -11.89 5.07 2.32
N ALA A 168 -11.37 4.11 1.58
CA ALA A 168 -9.95 3.99 1.33
C ALA A 168 -9.44 4.83 0.14
N ILE A 169 -10.32 5.31 -0.74
CA ILE A 169 -9.98 6.06 -1.96
C ILE A 169 -9.87 7.57 -1.71
N PRO A 170 -9.16 8.32 -2.57
CA PRO A 170 -9.22 9.77 -2.61
C PRO A 170 -10.54 10.29 -3.20
N ASP A 171 -10.76 11.59 -3.14
CA ASP A 171 -11.92 12.28 -3.74
C ASP A 171 -13.29 11.74 -3.33
N GLN A 172 -13.43 11.30 -2.09
CA GLN A 172 -14.66 10.70 -1.58
C GLN A 172 -15.91 11.52 -1.84
N GLY A 173 -15.83 12.86 -1.70
CA GLY A 173 -16.96 13.75 -1.94
C GLY A 173 -17.50 13.69 -3.37
N ARG A 174 -16.65 13.40 -4.35
CA ARG A 174 -17.03 13.21 -5.75
C ARG A 174 -17.47 11.77 -6.03
N ALA A 175 -16.81 10.80 -5.40
CA ALA A 175 -17.07 9.38 -5.64
C ALA A 175 -18.35 8.88 -4.96
N ASP A 176 -18.68 9.36 -3.76
CA ASP A 176 -19.83 8.88 -2.99
C ASP A 176 -21.16 8.92 -3.76
N PRO A 177 -21.52 9.98 -4.49
CA PRO A 177 -22.80 10.03 -5.22
C PRO A 177 -22.92 9.03 -6.37
N VAL A 178 -21.78 8.56 -6.94
CA VAL A 178 -21.81 7.69 -8.12
C VAL A 178 -21.96 6.20 -7.79
N TRP A 179 -21.74 5.80 -6.54
CA TRP A 179 -21.87 4.40 -6.12
C TRP A 179 -23.27 3.85 -6.32
N SER A 180 -24.30 4.65 -6.06
CA SER A 180 -25.71 4.23 -6.25
C SER A 180 -26.11 4.06 -7.72
N GLY A 181 -25.34 4.60 -8.65
CA GLY A 181 -25.56 4.48 -10.09
C GLY A 181 -24.93 3.24 -10.74
N LEU A 182 -24.20 2.42 -9.99
CA LEU A 182 -23.63 1.18 -10.52
C LEU A 182 -24.72 0.18 -10.89
N ALA A 183 -24.60 -0.44 -12.06
CA ALA A 183 -25.49 -1.51 -12.49
C ALA A 183 -25.36 -2.76 -11.60
N LEU A 184 -24.17 -2.99 -11.04
CA LEU A 184 -23.91 -4.07 -10.09
C LEU A 184 -22.87 -3.64 -9.08
N ASN A 185 -23.16 -3.81 -7.79
CA ASN A 185 -22.21 -3.56 -6.70
C ASN A 185 -22.25 -4.74 -5.72
N VAL A 186 -21.31 -5.67 -5.84
CA VAL A 186 -21.20 -6.84 -4.96
C VAL A 186 -20.10 -6.61 -3.94
N GLN A 187 -20.45 -6.69 -2.67
CA GLN A 187 -19.51 -6.55 -1.58
C GLN A 187 -19.49 -7.80 -0.71
N ILE A 188 -18.38 -8.51 -0.73
CA ILE A 188 -18.13 -9.69 0.09
C ILE A 188 -17.37 -9.23 1.31
N ALA A 189 -17.95 -9.39 2.51
CA ALA A 189 -17.37 -8.78 3.71
C ALA A 189 -17.63 -9.60 4.97
N THR A 190 -16.64 -9.59 5.85
CA THR A 190 -16.71 -10.19 7.19
C THR A 190 -17.32 -9.25 8.24
N ARG A 191 -17.45 -7.96 7.93
CA ARG A 191 -17.94 -6.93 8.84
C ARG A 191 -18.53 -5.75 8.06
N LEU A 192 -19.62 -5.18 8.57
CA LEU A 192 -20.23 -3.96 8.01
C LEU A 192 -19.29 -2.76 8.13
N ASN A 193 -19.29 -1.94 7.10
CA ASN A 193 -18.54 -0.69 7.04
C ASN A 193 -19.27 0.37 6.21
N ARG A 194 -18.68 1.56 6.07
CA ARG A 194 -19.31 2.69 5.38
C ARG A 194 -19.58 2.45 3.90
N SER A 195 -18.77 1.65 3.20
CA SER A 195 -19.01 1.33 1.78
C SER A 195 -20.37 0.66 1.57
N HIS A 196 -20.84 -0.10 2.55
CA HIS A 196 -22.13 -0.83 2.49
C HIS A 196 -23.36 0.08 2.62
N THR A 197 -23.18 1.37 2.91
CA THR A 197 -24.25 2.37 2.94
C THR A 197 -24.32 3.23 1.68
N LEU A 198 -23.39 3.04 0.75
CA LEU A 198 -23.33 3.73 -0.54
C LEU A 198 -23.78 2.77 -1.64
N VAL A 199 -25.08 2.48 -1.65
CA VAL A 199 -25.66 1.43 -2.46
C VAL A 199 -26.80 1.95 -3.32
N GLY A 200 -27.07 1.30 -4.44
CA GLY A 200 -28.22 1.46 -5.30
C GLY A 200 -28.98 0.13 -5.46
N ASP A 201 -29.92 0.07 -6.37
CA ASP A 201 -30.79 -1.10 -6.57
C ASP A 201 -30.03 -2.38 -6.98
N GLY A 202 -28.88 -2.23 -7.65
CA GLY A 202 -28.00 -3.34 -8.05
C GLY A 202 -26.98 -3.76 -6.99
N ALA A 203 -27.18 -3.42 -5.71
CA ALA A 203 -26.20 -3.69 -4.65
C ALA A 203 -26.50 -5.00 -3.89
N TRP A 204 -25.45 -5.77 -3.66
CA TRP A 204 -25.48 -7.03 -2.93
C TRP A 204 -24.39 -7.04 -1.86
N LEU A 205 -24.77 -7.36 -0.63
CA LEU A 205 -23.85 -7.61 0.46
C LEU A 205 -23.86 -9.09 0.81
N LEU A 206 -22.72 -9.74 0.64
CA LEU A 206 -22.51 -11.16 0.90
C LEU A 206 -21.62 -11.32 2.13
N PRO A 207 -22.18 -11.69 3.29
CA PRO A 207 -21.36 -11.99 4.46
C PRO A 207 -20.58 -13.28 4.24
N CYS A 208 -19.35 -13.32 4.74
CA CYS A 208 -18.46 -14.46 4.59
C CYS A 208 -17.74 -14.82 5.88
N LEU A 209 -17.21 -16.04 5.93
CA LEU A 209 -16.36 -16.53 7.01
C LEU A 209 -15.14 -15.62 7.23
N VAL A 210 -14.77 -15.39 8.50
CA VAL A 210 -13.49 -14.77 8.82
C VAL A 210 -12.40 -15.84 8.91
N ARG A 211 -11.15 -15.48 8.69
CA ARG A 211 -10.00 -16.39 8.72
C ARG A 211 -9.89 -17.24 10.01
N GLY A 212 -10.38 -16.76 11.12
CA GLY A 212 -10.35 -17.46 12.40
C GLY A 212 -11.46 -18.49 12.59
N GLU A 213 -12.46 -18.48 11.73
CA GLU A 213 -13.55 -19.46 11.72
C GLU A 213 -13.19 -20.69 10.91
N GLU A 214 -13.75 -21.82 11.32
CA GLU A 214 -13.59 -23.10 10.62
C GLU A 214 -14.30 -23.04 9.26
N ASP A 215 -13.59 -23.44 8.22
CA ASP A 215 -14.13 -23.60 6.87
C ASP A 215 -14.17 -25.08 6.55
N HIS A 216 -15.36 -25.68 6.60
CA HIS A 216 -15.59 -27.08 6.29
C HIS A 216 -16.20 -27.22 4.91
N GLN A 217 -15.48 -27.88 4.02
CA GLN A 217 -15.93 -28.22 2.69
C GLN A 217 -16.07 -29.75 2.53
N SER A 218 -16.45 -30.25 1.37
CA SER A 218 -16.64 -31.68 1.14
C SER A 218 -15.38 -32.54 1.42
N GLY A 219 -14.20 -31.97 1.27
CA GLY A 219 -12.91 -32.61 1.62
C GLY A 219 -12.49 -32.43 3.08
N GLY A 220 -13.34 -31.86 3.95
CA GLY A 220 -13.05 -31.61 5.35
C GLY A 220 -12.63 -30.18 5.68
N PRO A 221 -11.93 -29.94 6.79
CA PRO A 221 -11.44 -28.61 7.18
C PRO A 221 -10.47 -28.04 6.17
N GLN A 222 -10.65 -26.80 5.78
CA GLN A 222 -9.83 -26.16 4.79
C GLN A 222 -8.79 -25.20 5.41
N ALA A 223 -7.68 -25.05 4.71
CA ALA A 223 -6.63 -24.11 5.06
C ALA A 223 -6.43 -23.06 3.97
N VAL A 224 -6.14 -21.84 4.36
CA VAL A 224 -5.67 -20.75 3.49
C VAL A 224 -4.21 -20.44 3.75
N THR A 225 -3.57 -19.65 2.90
CA THR A 225 -2.15 -19.32 3.02
C THR A 225 -1.90 -17.83 3.08
N ILE A 226 -0.73 -17.46 3.59
CA ILE A 226 -0.23 -16.09 3.69
C ILE A 226 1.22 -16.08 3.20
N GLU A 227 1.58 -15.12 2.36
CA GLU A 227 2.97 -14.76 2.11
C GLU A 227 3.32 -13.52 2.93
N ASP A 228 4.34 -13.62 3.76
CA ASP A 228 4.83 -12.49 4.57
C ASP A 228 5.80 -11.58 3.79
N SER A 229 6.22 -10.48 4.41
CA SER A 229 7.11 -9.47 3.79
C SER A 229 8.50 -10.01 3.46
N LEU A 230 8.89 -11.16 4.01
CA LEU A 230 10.19 -11.81 3.79
C LEU A 230 10.09 -13.00 2.82
N SER A 231 8.96 -13.13 2.11
CA SER A 231 8.68 -14.20 1.14
C SER A 231 8.61 -15.61 1.76
N HIS A 232 8.14 -15.69 3.02
CA HIS A 232 7.79 -16.98 3.62
C HIS A 232 6.29 -17.23 3.50
N ILE A 233 5.95 -18.48 3.21
CA ILE A 233 4.57 -18.93 3.06
C ILE A 233 4.16 -19.68 4.32
N HIS A 234 3.03 -19.29 4.88
CA HIS A 234 2.46 -19.89 6.09
C HIS A 234 1.05 -20.40 5.83
N GLY A 235 0.72 -21.58 6.34
CA GLY A 235 -0.64 -22.10 6.39
C GLY A 235 -1.43 -21.50 7.57
N SER A 236 -2.74 -21.37 7.37
CA SER A 236 -3.68 -20.90 8.40
C SER A 236 -4.96 -21.68 8.35
N ILE A 237 -5.37 -22.24 9.50
CA ILE A 237 -6.66 -22.95 9.68
C ILE A 237 -7.44 -22.22 10.76
N GLY A 238 -8.72 -21.90 10.50
CA GLY A 238 -9.66 -21.41 11.49
C GLY A 238 -9.94 -22.46 12.56
N ARG A 239 -10.22 -22.02 13.79
CA ARG A 239 -10.45 -22.89 14.94
C ARG A 239 -11.68 -22.50 15.75
N ARG A 240 -12.46 -21.55 15.27
CA ARG A 240 -13.69 -21.09 15.91
C ARG A 240 -14.88 -21.54 15.06
N PRO A 241 -15.99 -21.95 15.68
CA PRO A 241 -17.19 -22.20 14.90
C PRO A 241 -17.59 -20.92 14.15
N PRO A 242 -18.18 -21.06 12.96
CA PRO A 242 -18.75 -19.94 12.23
C PRO A 242 -19.78 -19.17 13.05
N ALA A 243 -19.84 -17.85 12.83
CA ALA A 243 -20.86 -17.01 13.50
C ALA A 243 -22.29 -17.38 13.08
N ALA A 244 -22.47 -17.99 11.91
CA ALA A 244 -23.72 -18.57 11.44
C ALA A 244 -23.43 -19.69 10.42
N ASP A 245 -24.28 -20.72 10.45
CA ASP A 245 -24.14 -21.91 9.57
C ASP A 245 -24.35 -21.59 8.08
N THR A 246 -24.93 -20.44 7.77
CA THR A 246 -25.19 -19.97 6.39
C THR A 246 -24.03 -19.21 5.78
N LEU A 247 -22.97 -18.94 6.55
CA LEU A 247 -21.79 -18.23 6.03
C LEU A 247 -20.99 -19.15 5.10
N LEU A 248 -20.64 -18.60 3.95
CA LEU A 248 -19.75 -19.23 3.00
C LEU A 248 -18.34 -18.63 3.10
N SER A 249 -17.34 -19.41 2.68
CA SER A 249 -16.00 -18.87 2.51
C SER A 249 -15.91 -17.91 1.30
N GLU A 250 -14.94 -17.03 1.31
CA GLU A 250 -14.63 -16.14 0.17
C GLU A 250 -14.43 -16.95 -1.12
N LEU A 251 -13.77 -18.11 -1.04
CA LEU A 251 -13.53 -19.00 -2.18
C LEU A 251 -14.83 -19.58 -2.73
N ALA A 252 -15.73 -20.05 -1.87
CA ALA A 252 -17.02 -20.60 -2.27
C ALA A 252 -17.90 -19.53 -2.94
N ILE A 253 -17.91 -18.31 -2.39
CA ILE A 253 -18.67 -17.18 -2.96
C ILE A 253 -18.14 -16.83 -4.35
N ILE A 254 -16.80 -16.68 -4.50
CA ILE A 254 -16.18 -16.33 -5.80
C ILE A 254 -16.43 -17.43 -6.83
N ALA A 255 -16.30 -18.71 -6.45
CA ALA A 255 -16.59 -19.83 -7.33
C ALA A 255 -18.07 -19.84 -7.76
N GLY A 256 -18.99 -19.55 -6.84
CA GLY A 256 -20.42 -19.42 -7.13
C GLY A 256 -20.73 -18.31 -8.15
N ILE A 257 -20.12 -17.13 -7.96
CA ILE A 257 -20.22 -16.00 -8.90
C ILE A 257 -19.65 -16.39 -10.27
N ALA A 258 -18.47 -17.01 -10.29
CA ALA A 258 -17.81 -17.43 -11.53
C ALA A 258 -18.66 -18.45 -12.31
N LYS A 259 -19.24 -19.46 -11.64
CA LYS A 259 -20.14 -20.44 -12.25
C LYS A 259 -21.39 -19.81 -12.87
N ALA A 260 -21.93 -18.75 -12.22
CA ALA A 260 -23.10 -18.07 -12.71
C ALA A 260 -22.80 -17.10 -13.87
N ALA A 261 -21.61 -16.51 -13.90
CA ALA A 261 -21.24 -15.45 -14.83
C ALA A 261 -20.47 -15.92 -16.06
N LEU A 262 -19.76 -17.06 -15.98
CA LEU A 262 -18.87 -17.55 -17.03
C LEU A 262 -19.47 -18.76 -17.77
N PRO A 263 -19.18 -18.92 -19.05
CA PRO A 263 -19.55 -20.13 -19.77
C PRO A 263 -18.84 -21.35 -19.15
N PRO A 264 -19.44 -22.55 -19.23
CA PRO A 264 -18.82 -23.78 -18.77
C PRO A 264 -17.46 -24.01 -19.45
N ASN A 265 -16.46 -24.36 -18.65
CA ASN A 265 -15.13 -24.72 -19.14
C ASN A 265 -14.75 -26.10 -18.57
N PRO A 266 -14.51 -27.12 -19.41
CA PRO A 266 -14.21 -28.47 -18.94
C PRO A 266 -12.90 -28.62 -18.19
N ALA A 267 -11.98 -27.66 -18.30
CA ALA A 267 -10.74 -27.63 -17.54
C ALA A 267 -10.87 -26.93 -16.17
N VAL A 268 -12.04 -26.34 -15.86
CA VAL A 268 -12.26 -25.54 -14.66
C VAL A 268 -13.31 -26.20 -13.77
N HIS A 269 -12.87 -26.71 -12.62
CA HIS A 269 -13.68 -27.55 -11.74
C HIS A 269 -14.00 -26.83 -10.41
N TRP A 270 -14.79 -25.74 -10.46
CA TRP A 270 -15.08 -24.90 -9.31
C TRP A 270 -15.49 -25.66 -8.05
N ASP A 271 -16.47 -26.56 -8.15
CA ASP A 271 -16.99 -27.30 -6.99
C ASP A 271 -15.93 -28.23 -6.37
N LYS A 272 -15.12 -28.89 -7.22
CA LYS A 272 -14.01 -29.73 -6.77
C LYS A 272 -12.95 -28.92 -6.04
N TRP A 273 -12.63 -27.73 -6.54
CA TRP A 273 -11.62 -26.84 -5.95
C TRP A 273 -12.09 -26.18 -4.65
N VAL A 274 -13.39 -25.84 -4.57
CA VAL A 274 -13.99 -25.39 -3.31
C VAL A 274 -14.05 -26.53 -2.30
N GLY A 275 -14.32 -27.74 -2.76
CA GLY A 275 -14.31 -28.93 -1.92
C GLY A 275 -12.98 -29.25 -1.25
N ASP A 276 -11.87 -28.91 -1.92
CA ASP A 276 -10.51 -29.11 -1.43
C ASP A 276 -9.57 -28.02 -1.97
N TYR A 277 -9.18 -27.09 -1.11
CA TYR A 277 -8.23 -26.00 -1.45
C TYR A 277 -6.81 -26.50 -1.71
N GLY A 278 -6.49 -27.72 -1.29
CA GLY A 278 -5.23 -28.39 -1.64
C GLY A 278 -5.04 -28.48 -3.14
N LEU A 279 -6.12 -28.81 -3.87
CA LEU A 279 -6.09 -28.88 -5.33
C LEU A 279 -5.78 -27.53 -6.00
N VAL A 280 -6.24 -26.42 -5.42
CA VAL A 280 -5.90 -25.07 -5.93
C VAL A 280 -4.42 -24.79 -5.71
N ARG A 281 -3.85 -25.19 -4.56
CA ARG A 281 -2.41 -25.03 -4.29
C ARG A 281 -1.56 -25.91 -5.21
N ASP A 282 -2.03 -27.10 -5.58
CA ASP A 282 -1.35 -27.94 -6.58
C ASP A 282 -1.35 -27.26 -7.95
N LEU A 283 -2.47 -26.65 -8.38
CA LEU A 283 -2.53 -25.86 -9.61
C LEU A 283 -1.61 -24.62 -9.57
N ILE A 284 -1.47 -23.97 -8.41
CA ILE A 284 -0.51 -22.89 -8.22
C ILE A 284 0.93 -23.44 -8.37
N ALA A 285 1.22 -24.60 -7.79
CA ALA A 285 2.52 -25.25 -7.92
C ALA A 285 2.83 -25.66 -9.37
N ASP A 286 1.83 -26.11 -10.12
CA ASP A 286 1.97 -26.40 -11.56
C ASP A 286 2.22 -25.14 -12.39
N THR A 287 1.64 -24.00 -11.98
CA THR A 287 1.82 -22.70 -12.64
C THR A 287 3.20 -22.09 -12.34
N TYR A 288 3.71 -22.27 -11.14
CA TYR A 288 4.97 -21.69 -10.63
C TYR A 288 5.83 -22.78 -9.95
N PRO A 289 6.29 -23.81 -10.69
CA PRO A 289 6.94 -24.96 -10.08
C PRO A 289 8.24 -24.60 -9.33
N GLU A 290 8.96 -23.61 -9.79
CA GLU A 290 10.19 -23.13 -9.13
C GLU A 290 9.97 -22.50 -7.74
N LEU A 291 8.73 -22.06 -7.46
CA LEU A 291 8.40 -21.38 -6.19
C LEU A 291 7.61 -22.30 -5.23
N PHE A 292 6.68 -23.09 -5.76
CA PHE A 292 5.63 -23.72 -4.97
C PHE A 292 5.62 -25.25 -5.00
N THR A 293 6.62 -25.93 -5.56
CA THR A 293 6.70 -27.39 -5.49
C THR A 293 6.56 -27.88 -4.03
N GLY A 294 5.64 -28.82 -3.79
CA GLY A 294 5.33 -29.34 -2.47
C GLY A 294 4.59 -28.33 -1.55
N PHE A 295 3.79 -27.48 -2.11
CA PHE A 295 3.10 -26.40 -1.40
C PHE A 295 2.30 -26.89 -0.20
N ASN A 296 1.46 -27.90 -0.40
CA ASN A 296 0.59 -28.43 0.66
C ASN A 296 1.37 -28.99 1.86
N ASP A 297 2.48 -29.68 1.60
CA ASP A 297 3.31 -30.29 2.64
C ASP A 297 4.16 -29.26 3.39
N ARG A 298 4.58 -28.19 2.71
CA ARG A 298 5.54 -27.22 3.22
C ARG A 298 4.89 -26.08 4.03
N MET A 299 3.64 -25.72 3.74
CA MET A 299 3.01 -24.52 4.31
C MET A 299 2.81 -24.57 5.84
N PHE A 300 2.82 -25.77 6.45
CA PHE A 300 2.69 -25.97 7.89
C PHE A 300 4.01 -26.29 8.59
N GLN A 301 5.13 -26.24 7.89
CA GLN A 301 6.43 -26.34 8.54
C GLN A 301 6.60 -25.21 9.56
N PRO A 302 7.26 -25.44 10.71
CA PRO A 302 7.54 -24.39 11.67
C PRO A 302 8.26 -23.20 11.02
N GLY A 303 7.68 -22.00 11.11
CA GLY A 303 8.18 -20.81 10.43
C GLY A 303 7.78 -20.69 8.96
N GLY A 304 6.94 -21.59 8.45
CA GLY A 304 6.58 -21.61 7.03
C GLY A 304 7.71 -22.08 6.12
N PHE A 305 7.57 -21.87 4.82
CA PHE A 305 8.66 -22.13 3.88
C PHE A 305 9.03 -20.86 3.10
N TYR A 306 10.31 -20.70 2.84
CA TYR A 306 10.83 -19.63 1.98
C TYR A 306 10.63 -20.01 0.51
N LYS A 307 9.86 -19.19 -0.23
CA LYS A 307 9.59 -19.47 -1.67
C LYS A 307 10.69 -19.00 -2.62
N GLY A 308 11.67 -18.26 -2.10
CA GLY A 308 12.71 -17.65 -2.92
C GLY A 308 12.47 -16.16 -3.15
N ASN A 309 13.58 -15.44 -3.30
CA ASN A 309 13.61 -14.04 -3.72
C ASN A 309 14.89 -13.81 -4.54
N PRO A 310 14.80 -13.57 -5.84
CA PRO A 310 15.97 -13.46 -6.70
C PRO A 310 17.00 -12.42 -6.23
N VAL A 311 16.55 -11.30 -5.67
CA VAL A 311 17.44 -10.24 -5.14
C VAL A 311 18.31 -10.74 -3.99
N ARG A 312 17.79 -11.65 -3.15
CA ARG A 312 18.58 -12.27 -2.09
C ARG A 312 19.76 -13.07 -2.63
N ASP A 313 19.57 -13.69 -3.80
CA ASP A 313 20.59 -14.50 -4.48
C ASP A 313 21.39 -13.66 -5.50
N ARG A 314 21.25 -12.34 -5.48
CA ARG A 314 21.86 -11.38 -6.41
C ARG A 314 21.52 -11.65 -7.88
N VAL A 315 20.36 -12.22 -8.13
CA VAL A 315 19.79 -12.39 -9.47
C VAL A 315 18.89 -11.19 -9.78
N TRP A 316 19.34 -10.33 -10.67
CA TRP A 316 18.66 -9.09 -11.00
C TRP A 316 17.77 -9.31 -12.23
N LYS A 317 16.45 -9.37 -12.03
CA LYS A 317 15.47 -9.51 -13.12
C LYS A 317 15.15 -8.12 -13.73
N THR A 318 16.18 -7.43 -14.20
CA THR A 318 16.10 -6.16 -14.92
C THR A 318 16.58 -6.35 -16.35
N THR A 319 16.31 -5.41 -17.23
CA THR A 319 16.75 -5.46 -18.64
C THR A 319 18.29 -5.51 -18.76
N SER A 320 19.00 -4.83 -17.84
CA SER A 320 20.48 -4.83 -17.82
C SER A 320 21.09 -6.08 -17.15
N GLY A 321 20.29 -6.92 -16.46
CA GLY A 321 20.79 -7.98 -15.60
C GLY A 321 21.55 -7.48 -14.38
N LYS A 322 21.42 -6.19 -14.03
CA LYS A 322 22.05 -5.54 -12.87
C LYS A 322 21.04 -4.70 -12.10
N ALA A 323 21.29 -4.44 -10.82
CA ALA A 323 20.51 -3.49 -10.02
C ALA A 323 20.76 -2.07 -10.52
N GLY A 324 19.70 -1.35 -10.91
CA GLY A 324 19.80 0.02 -11.40
C GLY A 324 19.76 1.06 -10.29
N PHE A 325 20.64 2.04 -10.33
CA PHE A 325 20.52 3.24 -9.52
C PHE A 325 19.33 4.09 -10.01
N THR A 326 18.60 4.68 -9.08
CA THR A 326 17.51 5.62 -9.35
C THR A 326 18.03 7.05 -9.24
N THR A 327 17.99 7.81 -10.32
CA THR A 327 18.32 9.24 -10.30
C THR A 327 17.03 10.05 -10.40
N PRO A 328 16.63 10.79 -9.34
CA PRO A 328 15.46 11.67 -9.42
C PRO A 328 15.77 12.93 -10.23
N ALA A 329 14.76 13.55 -10.81
CA ALA A 329 14.93 14.78 -11.60
C ALA A 329 15.33 15.98 -10.72
N SER A 330 14.90 16.00 -9.47
CA SER A 330 15.24 17.06 -8.49
C SER A 330 15.05 16.54 -7.06
N LEU A 331 15.56 17.28 -6.07
CA LEU A 331 15.25 17.05 -4.66
C LEU A 331 13.82 17.47 -4.30
N SER A 332 13.31 18.50 -4.95
CA SER A 332 11.96 18.98 -4.74
C SER A 332 10.95 17.97 -5.25
N ALA A 333 10.55 17.10 -4.38
CA ALA A 333 9.48 16.13 -4.61
C ALA A 333 8.08 16.71 -4.35
N LEU A 334 7.98 17.94 -3.89
CA LEU A 334 6.74 18.53 -3.50
C LEU A 334 6.30 19.53 -4.57
N ASP A 335 5.27 19.15 -5.34
CA ASP A 335 4.46 20.11 -6.11
C ASP A 335 3.79 21.17 -5.20
N ASN A 336 4.02 21.06 -3.92
CA ASN A 336 3.45 21.84 -2.86
C ASN A 336 4.54 22.58 -2.11
N VAL A 337 5.12 23.60 -2.76
CA VAL A 337 5.78 24.67 -1.98
C VAL A 337 4.69 25.31 -1.12
N PRO A 338 4.78 25.24 0.20
CA PRO A 338 3.78 25.87 1.05
C PRO A 338 3.76 27.36 0.76
N GLY A 339 2.72 27.84 0.08
CA GLY A 339 2.44 29.28 0.06
C GLY A 339 2.12 29.72 1.49
N SER A 340 2.25 31.01 1.81
CA SER A 340 1.94 31.53 3.13
C SER A 340 0.60 30.97 3.66
N GLY A 341 0.63 30.28 4.79
CA GLY A 341 -0.53 29.67 5.45
C GLY A 341 -1.03 28.35 4.83
N VAL A 342 -0.28 27.72 3.92
CA VAL A 342 -0.55 26.35 3.44
C VAL A 342 0.27 25.37 4.27
N CYS A 343 -0.37 24.28 4.69
CA CYS A 343 0.26 23.19 5.44
C CYS A 343 0.25 21.90 4.62
N SER A 344 1.23 21.06 4.87
CA SER A 344 1.29 19.68 4.35
C SER A 344 0.47 18.76 5.26
N LEU A 345 -0.62 18.20 4.76
CA LEU A 345 -1.45 17.24 5.50
C LEU A 345 -0.81 15.86 5.48
N ILE A 346 -0.59 15.32 6.66
CA ILE A 346 -0.20 13.93 6.87
C ILE A 346 -1.39 13.17 7.43
N THR A 347 -1.97 12.26 6.66
CA THR A 347 -3.01 11.39 7.19
C THR A 347 -2.41 10.36 8.14
N LEU A 348 -3.01 10.18 9.32
CA LEU A 348 -2.50 9.35 10.40
C LEU A 348 -3.40 8.16 10.66
N ARG A 349 -2.83 7.06 11.15
CA ARG A 349 -3.59 5.98 11.76
C ARG A 349 -3.34 5.94 13.26
N SER A 350 -4.38 5.70 14.04
CA SER A 350 -4.23 5.47 15.47
C SER A 350 -3.53 4.12 15.72
N ASN A 351 -3.02 3.94 16.93
CA ASN A 351 -2.22 2.77 17.32
C ASN A 351 -2.90 1.43 16.99
N ASP A 352 -4.17 1.28 17.37
CA ASP A 352 -4.91 0.03 17.22
C ASP A 352 -5.87 0.07 16.00
N GLN A 353 -5.50 0.80 14.97
CA GLN A 353 -6.26 0.91 13.73
C GLN A 353 -5.71 -0.02 12.65
N PHE A 354 -6.57 -0.83 12.09
CA PHE A 354 -6.28 -1.69 10.95
C PHE A 354 -6.94 -1.13 9.70
N ASN A 355 -6.17 -0.53 8.81
CA ASN A 355 -6.63 0.24 7.64
C ASN A 355 -7.74 1.23 8.03
N THR A 356 -8.99 1.06 7.53
CA THR A 356 -10.16 1.87 7.88
C THR A 356 -10.90 1.37 9.12
N THR A 357 -10.51 0.23 9.69
CA THR A 357 -11.16 -0.35 10.88
C THR A 357 -10.55 0.23 12.14
N THR A 358 -11.36 0.89 12.95
CA THR A 358 -10.97 1.46 14.24
C THR A 358 -11.55 0.62 15.34
N TYR A 359 -10.69 0.09 16.24
CA TYR A 359 -11.09 -0.75 17.38
C TYR A 359 -11.36 0.05 18.65
N GLY A 360 -10.91 1.31 18.70
CA GLY A 360 -11.09 2.20 19.84
C GLY A 360 -10.73 3.64 19.49
N PHE A 361 -11.00 4.54 20.43
CA PHE A 361 -10.72 5.98 20.27
C PHE A 361 -9.49 6.44 21.07
N ARG A 362 -8.62 5.50 21.44
CA ARG A 362 -7.37 5.76 22.14
C ARG A 362 -6.19 5.57 21.20
N ASP A 363 -5.40 6.61 21.03
CA ASP A 363 -4.10 6.54 20.33
C ASP A 363 -2.97 6.61 21.36
N ARG A 364 -2.55 5.44 21.85
CA ARG A 364 -1.54 5.31 22.93
C ARG A 364 -0.20 5.94 22.56
N LEU A 365 0.20 5.82 21.29
CA LEU A 365 1.49 6.31 20.84
C LEU A 365 1.56 7.84 20.83
N ARG A 366 0.41 8.50 20.67
CA ARG A 366 0.33 9.96 20.65
C ARG A 366 -0.25 10.56 21.94
N GLY A 367 -0.67 9.72 22.89
CA GLY A 367 -1.31 10.20 24.12
C GLY A 367 -2.67 10.85 23.89
N LEU A 368 -3.39 10.47 22.84
CA LEU A 368 -4.67 11.03 22.46
C LEU A 368 -5.82 10.09 22.79
N GLU A 369 -6.91 10.62 23.33
CA GLU A 369 -8.08 9.83 23.73
C GLU A 369 -9.41 10.49 23.35
N GLY A 370 -10.42 9.66 23.13
CA GLY A 370 -11.84 10.03 23.08
C GLY A 370 -12.35 10.58 21.77
N ASN A 371 -11.53 11.19 20.92
CA ASN A 371 -12.02 11.84 19.70
C ASN A 371 -11.02 11.74 18.54
N ARG A 372 -11.53 11.41 17.37
CA ARG A 372 -10.77 11.37 16.13
C ARG A 372 -10.95 12.62 15.26
N ASN A 373 -11.95 13.46 15.59
CA ASN A 373 -12.19 14.72 14.88
C ASN A 373 -11.22 15.80 15.39
N ILE A 374 -9.93 15.56 15.19
CA ILE A 374 -8.84 16.44 15.60
C ILE A 374 -7.92 16.75 14.43
N VAL A 375 -7.25 17.88 14.51
CA VAL A 375 -6.08 18.19 13.69
C VAL A 375 -4.91 18.53 14.61
N LEU A 376 -3.80 17.86 14.39
CA LEU A 376 -2.55 18.06 15.12
C LEU A 376 -1.73 19.13 14.40
N MET A 377 -1.15 20.07 15.16
CA MET A 377 -0.34 21.14 14.62
C MET A 377 0.67 21.62 15.68
N ALA A 378 1.85 22.04 15.24
CA ALA A 378 2.87 22.59 16.14
C ALA A 378 2.35 23.86 16.85
N PRO A 379 2.66 24.06 18.16
CA PRO A 379 2.25 25.26 18.89
C PRO A 379 2.65 26.57 18.20
N ALA A 380 3.85 26.64 17.64
CA ALA A 380 4.32 27.80 16.88
C ALA A 380 3.46 28.07 15.63
N GLY A 381 3.10 27.01 14.89
CA GLY A 381 2.22 27.08 13.73
C GLY A 381 0.80 27.53 14.09
N ILE A 382 0.25 27.07 15.23
CA ILE A 382 -1.05 27.52 15.75
C ILE A 382 -1.03 29.03 16.02
N ALA A 383 0.02 29.51 16.68
CA ALA A 383 0.18 30.94 17.00
C ALA A 383 0.34 31.79 15.71
N ALA A 384 1.18 31.33 14.77
CA ALA A 384 1.42 32.01 13.49
C ALA A 384 0.14 32.09 12.63
N ALA A 385 -0.74 31.09 12.72
CA ALA A 385 -2.04 31.11 12.06
C ALA A 385 -3.11 31.98 12.77
N GLY A 386 -2.81 32.59 13.92
CA GLY A 386 -3.77 33.37 14.73
C GLY A 386 -4.87 32.50 15.35
N LEU A 387 -4.63 31.19 15.52
CA LEU A 387 -5.57 30.21 16.05
C LEU A 387 -5.26 29.90 17.53
N ARG A 388 -6.14 29.13 18.18
CA ARG A 388 -5.98 28.71 19.57
C ARG A 388 -6.13 27.21 19.73
N ALA A 389 -5.36 26.63 20.64
CA ALA A 389 -5.56 25.23 21.04
C ALA A 389 -7.00 24.99 21.50
N GLY A 390 -7.58 23.87 21.11
CA GLY A 390 -8.98 23.51 21.39
C GLY A 390 -10.01 24.19 20.51
N GLN A 391 -9.61 25.16 19.67
CA GLN A 391 -10.53 25.84 18.74
C GLN A 391 -11.11 24.86 17.73
N LYS A 392 -12.39 25.08 17.34
CA LYS A 392 -12.98 24.37 16.20
C LYS A 392 -12.46 24.96 14.91
N VAL A 393 -11.95 24.06 14.05
CA VAL A 393 -11.35 24.40 12.76
C VAL A 393 -11.81 23.43 11.68
N ALA A 394 -11.64 23.85 10.44
CA ALA A 394 -11.76 23.00 9.27
C ALA A 394 -10.44 22.98 8.50
N LEU A 395 -10.18 21.85 7.85
CA LEU A 395 -9.16 21.72 6.82
C LEU A 395 -9.81 21.95 5.45
N ARG A 396 -9.17 22.77 4.61
CA ARG A 396 -9.56 22.98 3.20
C ARG A 396 -8.39 22.62 2.30
N SER A 397 -8.61 21.75 1.33
CA SER A 397 -7.60 21.48 0.29
C SER A 397 -7.35 22.75 -0.52
N THR A 398 -6.08 23.00 -0.84
CA THR A 398 -5.67 24.10 -1.73
C THR A 398 -5.23 23.60 -3.10
N HIS A 399 -5.41 22.32 -3.38
CA HIS A 399 -5.11 21.74 -4.69
C HIS A 399 -5.97 22.35 -5.79
N ALA A 400 -5.33 22.84 -6.85
CA ALA A 400 -5.96 23.66 -7.90
C ALA A 400 -6.52 22.79 -9.03
N ASP A 401 -7.58 22.03 -8.79
CA ASP A 401 -8.27 21.21 -9.80
C ASP A 401 -9.75 21.59 -9.99
N GLY A 402 -10.17 22.74 -9.44
CA GLY A 402 -11.55 23.24 -9.55
C GLY A 402 -12.53 22.62 -8.55
N TYR A 403 -12.11 21.69 -7.69
CA TYR A 403 -12.99 21.07 -6.70
C TYR A 403 -12.72 21.57 -5.28
N THR A 404 -13.79 21.87 -4.56
CA THR A 404 -13.69 22.22 -3.15
C THR A 404 -13.73 20.99 -2.28
N ARG A 405 -12.68 20.81 -1.45
CA ARG A 405 -12.60 19.73 -0.45
C ARG A 405 -12.44 20.34 0.92
N ARG A 406 -13.30 19.94 1.86
CA ARG A 406 -13.33 20.46 3.23
C ARG A 406 -13.64 19.34 4.22
N LEU A 407 -12.92 19.36 5.33
CA LEU A 407 -13.21 18.54 6.51
C LEU A 407 -13.37 19.49 7.71
N GLY A 408 -14.59 19.62 8.23
CA GLY A 408 -14.93 20.50 9.35
C GLY A 408 -15.13 19.76 10.66
N GLY A 409 -15.47 20.52 11.71
CA GLY A 409 -15.75 20.00 13.04
C GLY A 409 -14.52 19.51 13.81
N LEU A 410 -13.32 19.80 13.32
CA LEU A 410 -12.08 19.35 13.93
C LEU A 410 -11.71 20.20 15.15
N THR A 411 -11.11 19.57 16.16
CA THR A 411 -10.52 20.26 17.30
C THR A 411 -9.03 20.45 17.08
N LEU A 412 -8.56 21.70 17.07
CA LEU A 412 -7.13 22.01 16.91
C LEU A 412 -6.35 21.58 18.14
N THR A 413 -5.47 20.62 17.97
CA THR A 413 -4.73 19.97 19.06
C THR A 413 -3.25 20.23 18.91
N PRO A 414 -2.59 20.88 19.88
CA PRO A 414 -1.14 21.07 19.89
C PRO A 414 -0.42 19.73 19.90
N TYR A 415 0.57 19.60 19.05
CA TYR A 415 1.40 18.38 18.96
C TYR A 415 2.77 18.75 18.41
N ASP A 416 3.79 17.98 18.79
CA ASP A 416 5.15 18.17 18.29
C ASP A 416 5.23 17.66 16.84
N LEU A 417 5.18 18.57 15.91
CA LEU A 417 5.27 18.35 14.47
C LEU A 417 6.23 19.37 13.84
N PRO A 418 6.88 19.03 12.73
CA PRO A 418 7.61 20.02 11.95
C PRO A 418 6.74 21.18 11.50
N ASP A 419 7.33 22.36 11.40
CA ASP A 419 6.63 23.55 10.91
C ASP A 419 6.05 23.32 9.51
N GLY A 420 4.87 23.89 9.27
CA GLY A 420 4.17 23.70 8.01
C GLY A 420 3.48 22.33 7.84
N CYS A 421 3.55 21.43 8.83
CA CYS A 421 2.86 20.14 8.82
C CYS A 421 1.61 20.15 9.70
N VAL A 422 0.59 19.42 9.27
CA VAL A 422 -0.60 19.11 10.08
C VAL A 422 -0.95 17.63 9.97
N GLY A 423 -1.42 17.05 11.08
CA GLY A 423 -1.86 15.66 11.14
C GLY A 423 -3.36 15.52 11.33
N ALA A 424 -4.01 14.65 10.57
CA ALA A 424 -5.42 14.28 10.80
C ALA A 424 -5.63 12.79 10.55
N TYR A 425 -6.64 12.19 11.19
CA TYR A 425 -6.83 10.75 11.08
C TYR A 425 -7.37 10.31 9.71
N TYR A 426 -6.83 9.20 9.24
CA TYR A 426 -7.34 8.38 8.15
C TYR A 426 -8.38 7.38 8.70
N PRO A 427 -9.54 7.11 8.07
CA PRO A 427 -9.91 7.57 6.72
C PRO A 427 -10.63 8.91 6.67
N GLU A 428 -10.88 9.57 7.80
CA GLU A 428 -11.68 10.78 7.89
C GLU A 428 -11.12 11.91 7.01
N ALA A 429 -9.79 12.05 6.99
CA ALA A 429 -9.11 13.07 6.21
C ALA A 429 -9.00 12.78 4.69
N ASN A 430 -9.39 11.58 4.24
CA ASN A 430 -9.30 11.23 2.81
C ASN A 430 -10.18 12.10 1.90
N VAL A 431 -11.23 12.69 2.45
CA VAL A 431 -12.07 13.65 1.72
C VAL A 431 -11.27 14.84 1.18
N LEU A 432 -10.11 15.13 1.78
CA LEU A 432 -9.23 16.22 1.39
C LEU A 432 -8.23 15.85 0.29
N VAL A 433 -8.03 14.56 0.03
CA VAL A 433 -7.01 14.06 -0.90
C VAL A 433 -7.55 14.09 -2.33
N PRO A 434 -6.94 14.87 -3.25
CA PRO A 434 -7.36 14.91 -4.63
C PRO A 434 -7.01 13.62 -5.38
N LEU A 435 -7.83 13.22 -6.33
CA LEU A 435 -7.57 12.07 -7.20
C LEU A 435 -6.31 12.26 -8.06
N GLY A 436 -6.07 13.49 -8.52
CA GLY A 436 -4.88 13.83 -9.30
C GLY A 436 -3.58 13.82 -8.51
N LEU A 437 -3.64 13.73 -7.18
CA LEU A 437 -2.46 13.69 -6.33
C LEU A 437 -2.10 12.25 -5.98
N HIS A 438 -1.24 11.65 -6.79
CA HIS A 438 -0.80 10.27 -6.63
C HIS A 438 0.67 10.11 -7.06
N ASP A 439 1.30 9.03 -6.64
CA ASP A 439 2.63 8.68 -7.12
C ASP A 439 2.62 8.47 -8.64
N LEU A 440 3.59 9.05 -9.33
CA LEU A 440 3.63 9.09 -10.79
C LEU A 440 3.92 7.72 -11.41
N ASP A 441 4.70 6.88 -10.72
CA ASP A 441 5.11 5.57 -11.21
C ASP A 441 4.13 4.46 -10.79
N SER A 442 3.80 4.40 -9.50
CA SER A 442 2.95 3.32 -8.94
C SER A 442 1.46 3.63 -8.93
N LYS A 443 1.05 4.87 -9.24
CA LYS A 443 -0.33 5.36 -9.12
C LYS A 443 -0.93 5.20 -7.72
N THR A 444 -0.09 5.11 -6.69
CA THR A 444 -0.55 5.09 -5.30
C THR A 444 -1.07 6.47 -4.90
N PRO A 445 -2.29 6.61 -4.35
CA PRO A 445 -2.79 7.90 -3.87
C PRO A 445 -1.86 8.54 -2.83
N ALA A 446 -1.60 9.83 -2.97
CA ALA A 446 -0.70 10.57 -2.08
C ALA A 446 -1.44 11.05 -0.82
N TYR A 447 -1.61 10.16 0.16
CA TYR A 447 -2.22 10.48 1.46
C TYR A 447 -1.30 11.26 2.40
N LYS A 448 -0.07 11.51 1.98
CA LYS A 448 0.94 12.30 2.68
C LYS A 448 1.33 13.48 1.80
N GLY A 449 1.44 14.65 2.41
CA GLY A 449 1.84 15.84 1.67
C GLY A 449 0.71 16.58 0.93
N SER A 450 -0.57 16.22 1.13
CA SER A 450 -1.68 16.95 0.51
C SER A 450 -1.74 18.40 1.03
N PRO A 451 -1.84 19.43 0.15
CA PRO A 451 -1.83 20.83 0.56
C PRO A 451 -3.17 21.25 1.14
N VAL A 452 -3.14 21.81 2.35
CA VAL A 452 -4.35 22.26 3.05
C VAL A 452 -4.14 23.61 3.76
N ARG A 453 -5.24 24.31 4.03
CA ARG A 453 -5.29 25.43 4.97
C ARG A 453 -6.11 25.05 6.18
N VAL A 454 -5.64 25.46 7.36
CA VAL A 454 -6.40 25.38 8.61
C VAL A 454 -7.18 26.68 8.74
N VAL A 455 -8.50 26.60 8.82
CA VAL A 455 -9.36 27.77 8.92
C VAL A 455 -10.32 27.64 10.11
N PRO A 456 -10.72 28.75 10.77
CA PRO A 456 -11.76 28.71 11.80
C PRO A 456 -13.03 28.00 11.27
N ASP A 457 -13.68 27.21 12.13
CA ASP A 457 -14.95 26.55 11.85
C ASP A 457 -15.95 26.97 12.93
N PRO A 458 -16.74 27.99 12.67
CA PRO A 458 -17.64 28.54 13.67
C PRO A 458 -18.87 27.69 13.99
N ASN A 459 -19.07 26.55 13.27
CA ASN A 459 -20.26 25.69 13.40
C ASN A 459 -19.99 24.43 14.24
#